data_37c815c41b6a4930083962ba53dbcc6f
#
_entry.id   37c815c41b6a4930083962ba53dbcc6f
#
_cell.length_a   1.000
_cell.length_b   1.000
_cell.length_c   1.000
_cell.angle_alpha   90.00
_cell.angle_beta   90.00
_cell.angle_gamma   90.00
#
_symmetry.space_group_name_H-M   'P 1'
#
loop_
_entity.id
_entity.type
_entity.pdbx_description
1 polymer ?
#
loop_
_entity_poly.entity_id
_entity_poly.type
_entity_poly.pdbx_seq_one_letter_code
_entity_poly.pdbx_strand_id
1 'polypeptide(L)'
;MSKLIRTASLNATVLGAALAGLACAAHAQTAAAPVPGPADAVNQLIVKLRTAKTLSATSAASAATAGHADVQAVIDRVLAARRARAAGQAFGAAAASAPGNPADPAAGIRIKRDMSGGATVLSLQRRVSLAEAEGLARDFAADGAIEYAEPDARMVPLLVPNDTRYGEQWGYSSPAGGANLPKAWDRTTGSPNIVVGVIDTGYRPHADLAANLVPGYDFISDPATANDGNGRDNNASDPGDWVSAQEDADPNGPFYGCGARNSSWHGTHVAGTIGAVTNNGNGVAGISWVGKVQPVRVLGKCGGTVSDIADGMRWAAGLPVPGAPANPTPAKVLNLSLGGNSRTCSTTYQNAIDAITARGANVVVAAGNSGGPVANSQPANCQGVIAVAAVNSSGVRASFSNYGPAVKIAAPGVGILSTLNAGTTSPGADSYASYNGTSMATPHVAGTVALMLAVNPALTPAQVLQRLQSSARPFSSGSNCSTSTCGAGLLDAGNAVAAATK
;
A
#
# COMPACT_ATOMS: atom_id res chain seq x y z
N MET A 1 -17.95 33.90 -68.70
CA MET A 1 -17.05 33.15 -69.64
C MET A 1 -16.70 31.90 -68.89
N SER A 2 -17.39 30.84 -69.04
CA SER A 2 -17.50 29.84 -70.09
C SER A 2 -16.42 28.73 -70.02
N LYS A 3 -16.88 27.52 -69.72
CA LYS A 3 -16.44 26.20 -70.19
C LYS A 3 -15.32 25.52 -69.34
N LEU A 4 -15.32 24.23 -69.08
CA LEU A 4 -16.10 23.04 -69.55
C LEU A 4 -15.88 21.84 -68.62
N ILE A 5 -16.92 21.08 -68.48
CA ILE A 5 -17.11 19.74 -67.96
C ILE A 5 -16.21 18.70 -68.72
N ARG A 6 -15.66 17.70 -68.02
CA ARG A 6 -15.61 16.34 -68.58
C ARG A 6 -15.73 15.29 -67.46
N THR A 7 -16.83 14.59 -67.55
CA THR A 7 -17.18 13.30 -66.96
C THR A 7 -16.36 12.16 -67.64
N ALA A 8 -15.91 11.20 -66.87
CA ALA A 8 -15.65 9.86 -67.41
C ALA A 8 -16.06 8.83 -66.32
N SER A 9 -17.13 8.14 -66.63
CA SER A 9 -17.54 6.89 -66.01
C SER A 9 -16.76 5.75 -66.69
N LEU A 10 -16.40 4.70 -65.91
CA LEU A 10 -16.40 3.31 -66.41
C LEU A 10 -16.23 2.29 -65.27
N ASN A 11 -17.24 1.47 -65.22
CA ASN A 11 -17.33 0.02 -65.00
C ASN A 11 -16.97 -0.61 -63.67
N ALA A 12 -18.03 -1.12 -63.08
CA ALA A 12 -18.05 -2.16 -62.08
C ALA A 12 -17.50 -3.48 -62.66
N THR A 13 -16.65 -4.16 -61.91
CA THR A 13 -16.44 -5.59 -62.04
C THR A 13 -16.61 -6.23 -60.67
N VAL A 14 -17.70 -6.98 -60.55
CA VAL A 14 -18.02 -7.86 -59.43
C VAL A 14 -17.07 -9.04 -59.48
N LEU A 15 -16.25 -9.25 -58.47
CA LEU A 15 -15.58 -10.53 -58.20
C LEU A 15 -15.95 -10.97 -56.79
N GLY A 16 -16.77 -12.02 -56.73
CA GLY A 16 -17.13 -12.69 -55.50
C GLY A 16 -15.92 -13.42 -54.94
N ALA A 17 -15.61 -13.16 -53.67
CA ALA A 17 -14.67 -13.95 -52.88
C ALA A 17 -15.42 -14.55 -51.69
N ALA A 18 -15.40 -15.85 -51.63
CA ALA A 18 -16.01 -16.68 -50.60
C ALA A 18 -15.41 -16.35 -49.21
N LEU A 19 -16.27 -16.05 -48.25
CA LEU A 19 -15.90 -16.00 -46.83
C LEU A 19 -15.69 -17.44 -46.31
N ALA A 20 -14.44 -17.87 -46.21
CA ALA A 20 -14.03 -18.98 -45.37
C ALA A 20 -13.94 -18.47 -43.92
N GLY A 21 -14.93 -18.80 -43.09
CA GLY A 21 -14.91 -18.52 -41.67
C GLY A 21 -13.82 -19.34 -40.97
N LEU A 22 -12.69 -18.72 -40.62
CA LEU A 22 -11.78 -19.25 -39.61
C LEU A 22 -12.33 -18.86 -38.24
N ALA A 23 -12.94 -19.84 -37.56
CA ALA A 23 -13.20 -19.77 -36.12
C ALA A 23 -11.86 -19.86 -35.40
N CYS A 24 -11.32 -18.71 -34.95
CA CYS A 24 -10.25 -18.68 -33.97
C CYS A 24 -10.82 -19.16 -32.63
N ALA A 25 -10.59 -20.44 -32.33
CA ALA A 25 -10.75 -20.96 -30.98
C ALA A 25 -9.71 -20.26 -30.07
N ALA A 26 -10.16 -19.28 -29.31
CA ALA A 26 -9.36 -18.71 -28.23
C ALA A 26 -9.12 -19.81 -27.19
N HIS A 27 -7.96 -20.44 -27.23
CA HIS A 27 -7.47 -21.24 -26.13
C HIS A 27 -7.22 -20.29 -24.96
N ALA A 28 -8.14 -20.27 -23.99
CA ALA A 28 -7.89 -19.71 -22.68
C ALA A 28 -6.76 -20.55 -22.05
N GLN A 29 -5.54 -20.10 -22.20
CA GLN A 29 -4.44 -20.59 -21.37
C GLN A 29 -4.77 -20.19 -19.94
N THR A 30 -5.19 -21.16 -19.14
CA THR A 30 -5.22 -21.02 -17.69
C THR A 30 -3.79 -20.74 -17.26
N ALA A 31 -3.51 -19.48 -16.90
CA ALA A 31 -2.24 -19.10 -16.35
C ALA A 31 -1.98 -19.98 -15.13
N ALA A 32 -0.89 -20.74 -15.16
CA ALA A 32 -0.44 -21.49 -14.00
C ALA A 32 -0.31 -20.54 -12.81
N ALA A 33 -0.85 -20.93 -11.65
CA ALA A 33 -0.75 -20.13 -10.44
C ALA A 33 0.74 -19.78 -10.18
N PRO A 34 1.06 -18.53 -9.83
CA PRO A 34 2.44 -18.13 -9.61
C PRO A 34 3.09 -19.00 -8.53
N VAL A 35 4.30 -19.46 -8.80
CA VAL A 35 5.08 -20.25 -7.83
C VAL A 35 5.34 -19.35 -6.60
N PRO A 36 4.95 -19.79 -5.38
CA PRO A 36 5.16 -18.98 -4.17
C PRO A 36 6.63 -18.65 -3.98
N GLY A 37 6.93 -17.42 -3.53
CA GLY A 37 8.29 -17.03 -3.15
C GLY A 37 8.84 -17.91 -2.03
N PRO A 38 10.17 -17.94 -1.81
CA PRO A 38 10.81 -18.84 -0.83
C PRO A 38 10.28 -18.71 0.61
N ALA A 39 9.82 -17.53 1.00
CA ALA A 39 9.29 -17.25 2.35
C ALA A 39 7.84 -17.70 2.54
N ASP A 40 7.04 -17.72 1.48
CA ASP A 40 5.60 -18.05 1.53
C ASP A 40 5.29 -19.49 1.14
N ALA A 41 6.31 -20.28 0.80
CA ALA A 41 6.14 -21.64 0.32
C ALA A 41 6.33 -22.65 1.45
N VAL A 42 5.27 -23.38 1.75
CA VAL A 42 5.22 -24.46 2.75
C VAL A 42 5.35 -25.80 2.07
N ASN A 43 6.13 -26.71 2.64
CA ASN A 43 6.25 -28.09 2.16
C ASN A 43 6.10 -29.13 3.28
N GLN A 44 5.61 -28.69 4.44
CA GLN A 44 5.40 -29.54 5.61
C GLN A 44 4.14 -29.13 6.35
N LEU A 45 3.51 -30.10 7.03
CA LEU A 45 2.45 -29.89 8.02
C LEU A 45 2.87 -30.48 9.34
N ILE A 46 2.38 -29.91 10.43
CA ILE A 46 2.44 -30.50 11.77
C ILE A 46 1.07 -31.04 12.08
N VAL A 47 0.98 -32.31 12.49
CA VAL A 47 -0.26 -32.92 12.94
C VAL A 47 -0.07 -33.56 14.30
N LYS A 48 -1.11 -33.50 15.15
CA LYS A 48 -1.11 -34.20 16.44
C LYS A 48 -2.39 -35.01 16.60
N LEU A 49 -2.19 -36.29 16.94
CA LEU A 49 -3.32 -37.15 17.26
C LEU A 49 -3.88 -36.86 18.65
N ARG A 50 -5.20 -37.02 18.80
CA ARG A 50 -5.82 -37.07 20.12
C ARG A 50 -5.32 -38.28 20.86
N THR A 51 -4.72 -38.06 22.02
CA THR A 51 -4.24 -39.16 22.87
C THR A 51 -5.44 -39.96 23.35
N ALA A 52 -5.58 -41.24 22.92
CA ALA A 52 -6.48 -42.14 23.57
C ALA A 52 -5.99 -42.33 25.02
N LYS A 53 -6.87 -42.11 26.00
CA LYS A 53 -6.60 -42.48 27.39
C LYS A 53 -6.43 -44.01 27.42
N THR A 54 -5.19 -44.47 27.65
CA THR A 54 -4.72 -45.86 27.77
C THR A 54 -4.04 -46.44 26.53
N LEU A 55 -2.70 -46.33 26.50
CA LEU A 55 -1.85 -47.44 26.00
C LEU A 55 -0.65 -47.58 26.93
N SER A 56 -0.61 -48.69 27.62
CA SER A 56 0.57 -49.19 28.32
C SER A 56 1.63 -49.56 27.26
N ALA A 57 2.50 -48.62 26.95
CA ALA A 57 3.57 -48.83 26.01
C ALA A 57 4.76 -49.51 26.70
N THR A 58 5.11 -50.70 26.26
CA THR A 58 6.24 -51.51 26.81
C THR A 58 7.62 -51.03 26.32
N SER A 59 7.68 -50.11 25.36
CA SER A 59 8.91 -49.36 24.98
C SER A 59 8.59 -48.11 24.18
N ALA A 60 9.49 -47.10 24.19
CA ALA A 60 9.35 -45.86 23.38
C ALA A 60 9.34 -46.15 21.87
N ALA A 61 10.08 -47.15 21.41
CA ALA A 61 10.10 -47.57 19.99
C ALA A 61 8.77 -48.16 19.53
N SER A 62 8.13 -49.00 20.38
CA SER A 62 6.80 -49.57 20.06
C SER A 62 5.70 -48.53 20.04
N ALA A 63 5.78 -47.51 20.92
CA ALA A 63 4.85 -46.40 20.94
C ALA A 63 4.98 -45.51 19.69
N ALA A 64 6.20 -45.23 19.22
CA ALA A 64 6.45 -44.46 18.00
C ALA A 64 5.93 -45.20 16.76
N THR A 65 6.15 -46.51 16.65
CA THR A 65 5.66 -47.30 15.51
C THR A 65 4.12 -47.37 15.46
N ALA A 66 3.47 -47.52 16.61
CA ALA A 66 2.01 -47.49 16.68
C ALA A 66 1.46 -46.10 16.31
N GLY A 67 2.08 -45.02 16.81
CA GLY A 67 1.72 -43.65 16.46
C GLY A 67 1.86 -43.36 14.95
N HIS A 68 2.88 -43.85 14.29
CA HIS A 68 3.05 -43.71 12.84
C HIS A 68 2.00 -44.46 12.05
N ALA A 69 1.58 -45.68 12.48
CA ALA A 69 0.50 -46.39 11.83
C ALA A 69 -0.84 -45.63 11.93
N ASP A 70 -1.12 -45.01 13.08
CA ASP A 70 -2.30 -44.22 13.30
C ASP A 70 -2.30 -42.93 12.44
N VAL A 71 -1.14 -42.23 12.36
CA VAL A 71 -0.97 -41.06 11.49
C VAL A 71 -1.11 -41.48 10.03
N GLN A 72 -0.56 -42.62 9.60
CA GLN A 72 -0.72 -43.08 8.22
C GLN A 72 -2.19 -43.36 7.90
N ALA A 73 -2.92 -43.99 8.82
CA ALA A 73 -4.36 -44.23 8.65
C ALA A 73 -5.16 -42.92 8.50
N VAL A 74 -4.77 -41.86 9.21
CA VAL A 74 -5.38 -40.50 9.01
C VAL A 74 -5.03 -39.96 7.63
N ILE A 75 -3.75 -40.04 7.21
CA ILE A 75 -3.35 -39.61 5.86
C ILE A 75 -4.22 -40.28 4.81
N ASP A 76 -4.38 -41.59 4.89
CA ASP A 76 -5.16 -42.37 3.91
C ASP A 76 -6.63 -41.97 3.88
N ARG A 77 -7.27 -41.69 5.05
CA ARG A 77 -8.65 -41.22 5.13
C ARG A 77 -8.81 -39.81 4.55
N VAL A 78 -7.91 -38.88 4.88
CA VAL A 78 -7.94 -37.51 4.35
C VAL A 78 -7.78 -37.53 2.84
N LEU A 79 -6.84 -38.34 2.31
CA LEU A 79 -6.66 -38.49 0.87
C LEU A 79 -7.89 -39.09 0.19
N ALA A 80 -8.52 -40.11 0.81
CA ALA A 80 -9.75 -40.71 0.28
C ALA A 80 -10.91 -39.71 0.26
N ALA A 81 -11.09 -38.92 1.35
CA ALA A 81 -12.12 -37.88 1.43
C ALA A 81 -11.92 -36.77 0.39
N ARG A 82 -10.68 -36.35 0.14
CA ARG A 82 -10.35 -35.37 -0.90
C ARG A 82 -10.67 -35.93 -2.29
N ARG A 83 -10.31 -37.18 -2.59
CA ARG A 83 -10.63 -37.85 -3.86
C ARG A 83 -12.14 -37.95 -4.09
N ALA A 84 -12.92 -38.28 -3.05
CA ALA A 84 -14.37 -38.35 -3.13
C ALA A 84 -15.00 -36.99 -3.42
N ARG A 85 -14.53 -35.90 -2.77
CA ARG A 85 -15.00 -34.54 -3.06
C ARG A 85 -14.67 -34.12 -4.49
N ALA A 86 -13.45 -34.41 -4.98
CA ALA A 86 -13.05 -34.12 -6.34
C ALA A 86 -13.90 -34.89 -7.38
N ALA A 87 -14.23 -36.15 -7.12
CA ALA A 87 -15.10 -36.96 -7.99
C ALA A 87 -16.56 -36.44 -8.00
N GLY A 88 -17.06 -35.95 -6.85
CA GLY A 88 -18.41 -35.37 -6.77
C GLY A 88 -18.55 -33.99 -7.45
N GLN A 89 -17.48 -33.26 -7.65
CA GLN A 89 -17.45 -31.96 -8.36
C GLN A 89 -17.24 -32.10 -9.88
N ALA A 90 -16.88 -33.29 -10.38
CA ALA A 90 -16.54 -33.52 -11.80
C ALA A 90 -17.75 -33.48 -12.76
N PHE A 91 -18.96 -33.22 -12.27
CA PHE A 91 -20.13 -33.01 -13.15
C PHE A 91 -20.25 -31.59 -13.74
N GLY A 92 -19.26 -30.68 -13.46
CA GLY A 92 -19.36 -29.30 -13.93
C GLY A 92 -18.06 -28.57 -14.32
N ALA A 93 -16.88 -29.13 -14.12
CA ALA A 93 -15.62 -28.47 -14.52
C ALA A 93 -14.49 -29.47 -14.71
N ALA A 94 -13.87 -29.43 -15.87
CA ALA A 94 -12.86 -30.39 -16.31
C ALA A 94 -11.63 -30.50 -15.44
N ALA A 95 -11.25 -31.72 -15.07
CA ALA A 95 -9.90 -32.29 -15.11
C ALA A 95 -8.74 -31.73 -14.25
N ALA A 96 -8.90 -30.81 -13.31
CA ALA A 96 -7.78 -30.36 -12.48
C ALA A 96 -7.57 -31.20 -11.20
N SER A 97 -8.45 -32.13 -10.87
CA SER A 97 -8.47 -32.92 -9.62
C SER A 97 -8.55 -34.43 -9.83
N ALA A 98 -7.99 -34.97 -10.91
CA ALA A 98 -7.94 -36.41 -11.12
C ALA A 98 -7.05 -37.08 -10.06
N PRO A 99 -7.41 -38.30 -9.57
CA PRO A 99 -6.57 -39.06 -8.65
C PRO A 99 -5.20 -39.32 -9.27
N GLY A 100 -4.14 -38.86 -8.60
CA GLY A 100 -2.77 -38.96 -9.12
C GLY A 100 -2.26 -37.73 -9.85
N ASN A 101 -3.01 -36.63 -9.89
CA ASN A 101 -2.52 -35.38 -10.44
C ASN A 101 -1.35 -34.85 -9.57
N PRO A 102 -0.13 -34.70 -10.13
CA PRO A 102 1.01 -34.15 -9.40
C PRO A 102 0.79 -32.70 -8.91
N ALA A 103 -0.29 -32.04 -9.36
CA ALA A 103 -0.69 -30.73 -8.89
C ALA A 103 -1.47 -30.75 -7.55
N ASP A 104 -2.00 -31.89 -7.09
CA ASP A 104 -2.64 -31.96 -5.75
C ASP A 104 -1.58 -31.86 -4.66
N PRO A 105 -1.62 -30.86 -3.76
CA PRO A 105 -0.67 -30.73 -2.66
C PRO A 105 -0.67 -31.92 -1.70
N ALA A 106 -1.78 -32.68 -1.67
CA ALA A 106 -1.91 -33.89 -0.85
C ALA A 106 -1.29 -35.13 -1.49
N ALA A 107 -0.97 -35.10 -2.78
CA ALA A 107 -0.33 -36.24 -3.43
C ALA A 107 1.04 -36.50 -2.80
N GLY A 108 1.30 -37.75 -2.37
CA GLY A 108 2.59 -38.17 -1.84
C GLY A 108 2.97 -37.62 -0.47
N ILE A 109 1.99 -37.25 0.37
CA ILE A 109 2.24 -36.92 1.79
C ILE A 109 2.90 -38.10 2.47
N ARG A 110 3.95 -37.81 3.26
CA ARG A 110 4.72 -38.82 4.03
C ARG A 110 5.02 -38.31 5.42
N ILE A 111 5.08 -39.22 6.39
CA ILE A 111 5.62 -38.95 7.71
C ILE A 111 7.10 -38.61 7.55
N LYS A 112 7.53 -37.48 8.09
CA LYS A 112 8.94 -37.04 8.05
C LYS A 112 9.67 -37.27 9.34
N ARG A 113 9.09 -36.90 10.46
CA ARG A 113 9.66 -37.09 11.81
C ARG A 113 8.63 -36.80 12.88
N ASP A 114 8.91 -37.29 14.06
CA ASP A 114 8.20 -36.93 15.28
C ASP A 114 8.75 -35.62 15.89
N MET A 115 7.92 -34.96 16.66
CA MET A 115 8.23 -33.77 17.44
C MET A 115 8.13 -34.09 18.94
N SER A 116 8.80 -33.27 19.76
CA SER A 116 8.52 -33.22 21.20
C SER A 116 7.04 -32.84 21.42
N GLY A 117 6.40 -33.42 22.43
CA GLY A 117 4.98 -33.18 22.71
C GLY A 117 4.00 -34.02 21.89
N GLY A 118 4.47 -35.05 21.16
CA GLY A 118 3.67 -36.07 20.48
C GLY A 118 3.01 -35.62 19.19
N ALA A 119 3.48 -34.56 18.57
CA ALA A 119 3.09 -34.20 17.20
C ALA A 119 4.02 -34.87 16.17
N THR A 120 3.57 -34.95 14.93
CA THR A 120 4.32 -35.53 13.80
C THR A 120 4.37 -34.54 12.65
N VAL A 121 5.55 -34.36 12.06
CA VAL A 121 5.75 -33.57 10.86
C VAL A 121 5.49 -34.42 9.62
N LEU A 122 4.63 -33.96 8.76
CA LEU A 122 4.36 -34.54 7.44
C LEU A 122 5.06 -33.72 6.36
N SER A 123 5.68 -34.38 5.38
CA SER A 123 6.22 -33.73 4.18
C SER A 123 5.21 -33.77 3.04
N LEU A 124 5.08 -32.65 2.34
CA LEU A 124 4.34 -32.55 1.08
C LEU A 124 5.28 -32.84 -0.09
N GLN A 125 4.74 -33.36 -1.19
CA GLN A 125 5.54 -33.69 -2.38
C GLN A 125 6.10 -32.43 -3.06
N ARG A 126 5.40 -31.31 -2.99
CA ARG A 126 5.80 -30.01 -3.53
C ARG A 126 5.64 -28.90 -2.51
N ARG A 127 6.27 -27.75 -2.79
CA ARG A 127 5.98 -26.52 -2.08
C ARG A 127 4.62 -25.99 -2.51
N VAL A 128 3.84 -25.52 -1.57
CA VAL A 128 2.51 -24.94 -1.75
C VAL A 128 2.44 -23.56 -1.10
N SER A 129 1.49 -22.72 -1.48
CA SER A 129 1.23 -21.46 -0.78
C SER A 129 0.76 -21.74 0.65
N LEU A 130 0.95 -20.75 1.55
CA LEU A 130 0.45 -20.85 2.92
C LEU A 130 -1.07 -21.14 2.95
N ALA A 131 -1.85 -20.47 2.08
CA ALA A 131 -3.30 -20.68 1.98
C ALA A 131 -3.68 -22.11 1.56
N GLU A 132 -2.93 -22.72 0.64
CA GLU A 132 -3.11 -24.14 0.26
C GLU A 132 -2.75 -25.07 1.42
N ALA A 133 -1.65 -24.79 2.15
CA ALA A 133 -1.24 -25.56 3.33
C ALA A 133 -2.27 -25.44 4.47
N GLU A 134 -2.83 -24.25 4.72
CA GLU A 134 -3.92 -24.03 5.68
C GLU A 134 -5.18 -24.80 5.27
N GLY A 135 -5.51 -24.82 3.97
CA GLY A 135 -6.60 -25.64 3.44
C GLY A 135 -6.42 -27.11 3.72
N LEU A 136 -5.22 -27.62 3.46
CA LEU A 136 -4.87 -29.00 3.73
C LEU A 136 -4.85 -29.31 5.24
N ALA A 137 -4.34 -28.41 6.07
CA ALA A 137 -4.37 -28.54 7.53
C ALA A 137 -5.81 -28.62 8.06
N ARG A 138 -6.74 -27.83 7.51
CA ARG A 138 -8.18 -27.93 7.84
C ARG A 138 -8.77 -29.29 7.45
N ASP A 139 -8.38 -29.87 6.32
CA ASP A 139 -8.81 -31.22 5.94
C ASP A 139 -8.33 -32.29 6.95
N PHE A 140 -7.09 -32.17 7.44
CA PHE A 140 -6.58 -33.04 8.52
C PHE A 140 -7.31 -32.79 9.84
N ALA A 141 -7.51 -31.54 10.24
CA ALA A 141 -8.20 -31.19 11.50
C ALA A 141 -9.67 -31.63 11.53
N ALA A 142 -10.28 -31.89 10.35
CA ALA A 142 -11.63 -32.43 10.25
C ALA A 142 -11.71 -33.92 10.56
N ASP A 143 -10.59 -34.65 10.59
CA ASP A 143 -10.56 -36.06 11.04
C ASP A 143 -10.65 -36.11 12.57
N GLY A 144 -11.59 -36.91 13.10
CA GLY A 144 -11.86 -37.01 14.54
C GLY A 144 -10.69 -37.52 15.38
N ALA A 145 -9.68 -38.15 14.77
CA ALA A 145 -8.47 -38.62 15.44
C ALA A 145 -7.44 -37.50 15.66
N ILE A 146 -7.59 -36.34 14.99
CA ILE A 146 -6.64 -35.20 15.06
C ILE A 146 -7.03 -34.22 16.17
N GLU A 147 -6.05 -33.88 17.00
CA GLU A 147 -6.18 -32.82 18.01
C GLU A 147 -6.02 -31.45 17.34
N TYR A 148 -4.95 -31.28 16.54
CA TYR A 148 -4.72 -30.13 15.69
C TYR A 148 -3.87 -30.52 14.47
N ALA A 149 -4.00 -29.69 13.42
CA ALA A 149 -3.14 -29.73 12.25
C ALA A 149 -2.88 -28.28 11.79
N GLU A 150 -1.63 -27.98 11.43
CA GLU A 150 -1.20 -26.66 11.03
C GLU A 150 -0.06 -26.71 9.99
N PRO A 151 0.13 -25.68 9.16
CA PRO A 151 1.30 -25.55 8.32
C PRO A 151 2.59 -25.44 9.16
N ASP A 152 3.63 -26.19 8.79
CA ASP A 152 4.98 -25.99 9.32
C ASP A 152 5.66 -24.86 8.55
N ALA A 153 5.24 -23.63 8.87
CA ALA A 153 5.71 -22.43 8.20
C ALA A 153 7.14 -22.07 8.62
N ARG A 154 7.93 -21.58 7.68
CA ARG A 154 9.29 -21.11 8.00
C ARG A 154 9.21 -19.81 8.79
N MET A 155 9.79 -19.75 9.96
CA MET A 155 10.02 -18.55 10.72
C MET A 155 11.36 -17.94 10.33
N VAL A 156 11.37 -16.62 10.11
CA VAL A 156 12.57 -15.83 9.83
C VAL A 156 12.67 -14.72 10.88
N PRO A 157 13.91 -14.25 11.22
CA PRO A 157 14.04 -13.06 12.03
C PRO A 157 13.30 -11.89 11.37
N LEU A 158 12.53 -11.14 12.15
CA LEU A 158 11.86 -9.92 11.67
C LEU A 158 12.90 -8.88 11.27
N LEU A 159 12.72 -8.26 10.13
CA LEU A 159 13.58 -7.17 9.69
C LEU A 159 13.27 -5.93 10.52
N VAL A 160 14.24 -5.53 11.36
CA VAL A 160 14.13 -4.35 12.23
C VAL A 160 15.18 -3.33 11.78
N PRO A 161 14.79 -2.10 11.44
CA PRO A 161 15.73 -1.03 11.13
C PRO A 161 16.72 -0.77 12.28
N ASN A 162 17.96 -0.42 11.94
CA ASN A 162 18.99 -0.05 12.94
C ASN A 162 19.07 1.46 13.21
N ASP A 163 18.13 2.22 12.66
CA ASP A 163 18.05 3.68 12.80
C ASP A 163 17.86 4.06 14.27
N THR A 164 18.64 5.01 14.75
CA THR A 164 18.79 5.28 16.19
C THR A 164 17.50 5.70 16.88
N ARG A 165 16.53 6.27 16.13
CA ARG A 165 15.24 6.73 16.64
C ARG A 165 14.06 5.88 16.18
N TYR A 166 14.30 4.74 15.53
CA TYR A 166 13.24 3.84 15.09
C TYR A 166 12.31 3.41 16.23
N GLY A 167 12.85 3.18 17.44
CA GLY A 167 12.06 2.80 18.61
C GLY A 167 11.02 3.84 19.05
N GLU A 168 11.15 5.10 18.62
CA GLU A 168 10.20 6.18 18.87
C GLU A 168 9.05 6.23 17.84
N GLN A 169 9.20 5.52 16.70
CA GLN A 169 8.24 5.50 15.58
C GLN A 169 7.12 4.49 15.82
N TRP A 170 6.32 4.69 16.85
CA TRP A 170 5.22 3.79 17.24
C TRP A 170 4.27 3.47 16.08
N GLY A 171 4.11 4.40 15.14
CA GLY A 171 3.23 4.27 13.98
C GLY A 171 3.55 3.07 13.10
N TYR A 172 4.74 2.50 13.21
CA TYR A 172 5.18 1.37 12.38
C TYR A 172 4.82 0.01 12.99
N SER A 173 4.95 -0.15 14.29
CA SER A 173 4.89 -1.47 14.95
C SER A 173 3.91 -1.59 16.12
N SER A 174 3.28 -0.49 16.59
CA SER A 174 2.33 -0.57 17.71
C SER A 174 1.18 -1.55 17.39
N PRO A 175 0.90 -2.54 18.25
CA PRO A 175 -0.13 -3.53 18.00
C PRO A 175 -1.54 -2.94 17.86
N ALA A 176 -1.85 -1.87 18.60
CA ALA A 176 -3.19 -1.27 18.63
C ALA A 176 -3.42 -0.31 17.46
N GLY A 177 -2.53 0.66 17.27
CA GLY A 177 -2.73 1.74 16.29
C GLY A 177 -1.70 1.79 15.15
N GLY A 178 -0.59 1.04 15.22
CA GLY A 178 0.47 1.06 14.23
C GLY A 178 0.10 0.39 12.91
N ALA A 179 0.85 0.66 11.85
CA ALA A 179 0.59 0.19 10.49
C ALA A 179 1.14 -1.21 10.19
N ASN A 180 1.72 -1.94 11.15
CA ASN A 180 2.28 -3.29 10.98
C ASN A 180 3.34 -3.37 9.86
N LEU A 181 4.24 -2.38 9.82
CA LEU A 181 5.28 -2.27 8.78
C LEU A 181 6.36 -3.35 8.88
N PRO A 182 6.83 -3.82 10.06
CA PRO A 182 7.81 -4.90 10.11
C PRO A 182 7.38 -6.12 9.28
N LYS A 183 6.11 -6.51 9.32
CA LYS A 183 5.57 -7.60 8.51
C LYS A 183 5.56 -7.30 7.00
N ALA A 184 5.46 -6.03 6.60
CA ALA A 184 5.61 -5.65 5.22
C ALA A 184 7.07 -5.73 4.76
N TRP A 185 8.01 -5.29 5.61
CA TRP A 185 9.44 -5.31 5.32
C TRP A 185 10.01 -6.73 5.21
N ASP A 186 9.44 -7.71 5.88
CA ASP A 186 9.78 -9.13 5.68
C ASP A 186 9.53 -9.60 4.22
N ARG A 187 8.72 -8.86 3.45
CA ARG A 187 8.38 -9.17 2.05
C ARG A 187 9.09 -8.26 1.07
N THR A 188 9.16 -6.99 1.38
CA THR A 188 9.80 -5.97 0.54
C THR A 188 10.14 -4.73 1.36
N THR A 189 11.29 -4.13 1.10
CA THR A 189 11.69 -2.83 1.60
C THR A 189 11.43 -1.70 0.58
N GLY A 190 10.72 -1.99 -0.50
CA GLY A 190 10.41 -1.06 -1.58
C GLY A 190 11.17 -1.37 -2.87
N SER A 191 11.11 -0.44 -3.81
CA SER A 191 11.82 -0.52 -5.10
C SER A 191 12.26 0.86 -5.55
N PRO A 192 13.50 1.04 -6.05
CA PRO A 192 13.97 2.32 -6.58
C PRO A 192 13.19 2.78 -7.84
N ASN A 193 12.44 1.87 -8.46
CA ASN A 193 11.60 2.16 -9.62
C ASN A 193 10.21 2.71 -9.22
N ILE A 194 9.89 2.73 -7.93
CA ILE A 194 8.63 3.30 -7.43
C ILE A 194 8.91 4.66 -6.82
N VAL A 195 8.35 5.68 -7.45
CA VAL A 195 8.46 7.08 -7.02
C VAL A 195 7.17 7.50 -6.34
N VAL A 196 7.29 8.15 -5.18
CA VAL A 196 6.18 8.82 -4.48
C VAL A 196 6.35 10.32 -4.62
N GLY A 197 5.41 10.98 -5.28
CA GLY A 197 5.36 12.45 -5.37
C GLY A 197 4.79 13.02 -4.07
N VAL A 198 5.55 13.85 -3.37
CA VAL A 198 5.10 14.59 -2.18
C VAL A 198 4.70 15.99 -2.61
N ILE A 199 3.37 16.20 -2.72
CA ILE A 199 2.74 17.44 -3.16
C ILE A 199 2.52 18.31 -1.91
N ASP A 200 3.49 19.21 -1.60
CA ASP A 200 3.58 19.82 -0.28
C ASP A 200 4.39 21.15 -0.30
N THR A 201 5.00 21.55 0.83
CA THR A 201 5.83 22.77 0.96
C THR A 201 7.21 22.67 0.29
N GLY A 202 7.54 21.52 -0.32
CA GLY A 202 8.88 21.24 -0.80
C GLY A 202 9.67 20.36 0.17
N TYR A 203 11.00 20.48 0.17
CA TYR A 203 11.88 19.67 1.01
C TYR A 203 13.12 20.43 1.49
N ARG A 204 13.74 19.92 2.55
CA ARG A 204 15.13 20.27 2.90
C ARG A 204 16.05 19.09 2.56
N PRO A 205 17.30 19.37 2.13
CA PRO A 205 18.28 18.33 1.84
C PRO A 205 18.82 17.74 3.15
N HIS A 206 17.97 17.03 3.87
CA HIS A 206 18.24 16.39 5.15
C HIS A 206 19.13 15.16 4.94
N ALA A 207 20.16 14.97 5.76
CA ALA A 207 21.12 13.87 5.64
C ALA A 207 20.44 12.48 5.65
N ASP A 208 19.34 12.34 6.42
CA ASP A 208 18.55 11.11 6.53
C ASP A 208 17.45 10.98 5.46
N LEU A 209 17.47 11.83 4.42
CA LEU A 209 16.47 11.82 3.34
C LEU A 209 17.08 11.90 1.94
N ALA A 210 18.20 12.62 1.81
CA ALA A 210 18.75 13.06 0.52
C ALA A 210 19.02 11.94 -0.48
N ALA A 211 19.46 10.75 -0.02
CA ALA A 211 19.79 9.62 -0.92
C ALA A 211 18.55 9.00 -1.61
N ASN A 212 17.37 9.24 -1.06
CA ASN A 212 16.11 8.74 -1.62
C ASN A 212 15.33 9.80 -2.41
N LEU A 213 15.84 11.04 -2.48
CA LEU A 213 15.22 12.09 -3.28
C LEU A 213 15.54 11.95 -4.77
N VAL A 214 14.58 12.29 -5.60
CA VAL A 214 14.75 12.52 -7.04
C VAL A 214 14.38 13.97 -7.36
N PRO A 215 14.84 14.53 -8.51
CA PRO A 215 14.52 15.91 -8.88
C PRO A 215 13.02 16.22 -8.81
N GLY A 216 12.71 17.31 -8.14
CA GLY A 216 11.36 17.86 -8.01
C GLY A 216 11.16 19.11 -8.85
N TYR A 217 10.07 19.84 -8.57
CA TYR A 217 9.74 21.11 -9.24
C TYR A 217 8.91 21.98 -8.30
N ASP A 218 9.09 23.30 -8.39
CA ASP A 218 8.24 24.31 -7.72
C ASP A 218 7.13 24.80 -8.66
N PHE A 219 5.89 24.64 -8.22
CA PHE A 219 4.71 25.07 -8.95
C PHE A 219 4.08 26.34 -8.39
N ILE A 220 4.63 26.96 -7.35
CA ILE A 220 4.09 28.20 -6.79
C ILE A 220 4.30 29.33 -7.80
N SER A 221 3.19 29.86 -8.33
CA SER A 221 3.24 30.90 -9.36
C SER A 221 3.55 32.28 -8.82
N ASP A 222 3.10 32.57 -7.58
CA ASP A 222 3.27 33.88 -6.94
C ASP A 222 4.59 33.96 -6.15
N PRO A 223 5.53 34.82 -6.53
CA PRO A 223 6.83 34.94 -5.85
C PRO A 223 6.74 35.30 -4.36
N ALA A 224 5.71 36.03 -3.94
CA ALA A 224 5.54 36.39 -2.53
C ALA A 224 5.18 35.15 -1.71
N THR A 225 4.29 34.31 -2.23
CA THR A 225 3.92 33.02 -1.64
C THR A 225 5.08 32.03 -1.69
N ALA A 226 5.83 31.97 -2.79
CA ALA A 226 7.00 31.12 -2.95
C ALA A 226 8.11 31.44 -1.93
N ASN A 227 8.34 32.72 -1.60
CA ASN A 227 9.31 33.16 -0.60
C ASN A 227 10.77 32.78 -0.93
N ASP A 228 11.09 32.53 -2.21
CA ASP A 228 12.43 32.19 -2.72
C ASP A 228 12.96 33.17 -3.76
N GLY A 229 12.17 34.22 -4.07
CA GLY A 229 12.52 35.31 -4.97
C GLY A 229 12.06 35.18 -6.41
N ASN A 230 11.45 34.06 -6.76
CA ASN A 230 10.87 33.83 -8.09
C ASN A 230 9.50 33.11 -8.01
N GLY A 231 8.98 32.69 -9.15
CA GLY A 231 7.82 31.82 -9.25
C GLY A 231 8.23 30.39 -9.59
N ARG A 232 7.47 29.73 -10.46
CA ARG A 232 7.68 28.35 -10.86
C ARG A 232 9.09 28.09 -11.41
N ASP A 233 9.79 27.10 -10.86
CA ASP A 233 11.12 26.70 -11.31
C ASP A 233 11.46 25.23 -10.99
N ASN A 234 12.70 24.80 -11.30
CA ASN A 234 13.17 23.43 -11.06
C ASN A 234 13.77 23.21 -9.67
N ASN A 235 13.59 24.11 -8.72
CA ASN A 235 14.09 24.02 -7.36
C ASN A 235 12.95 23.84 -6.36
N ALA A 236 12.60 22.60 -6.04
CA ALA A 236 11.55 22.29 -5.07
C ALA A 236 12.00 22.42 -3.59
N SER A 237 13.13 23.07 -3.32
CA SER A 237 13.59 23.30 -1.93
C SER A 237 12.65 24.23 -1.20
N ASP A 238 12.34 23.90 0.05
CA ASP A 238 11.51 24.71 0.93
C ASP A 238 12.35 25.87 1.54
N PRO A 239 12.09 27.15 1.23
CA PRO A 239 12.78 28.30 1.82
C PRO A 239 12.23 28.68 3.19
N GLY A 240 11.08 28.11 3.57
CA GLY A 240 10.27 28.42 4.73
C GLY A 240 8.94 29.06 4.38
N ASP A 241 7.88 28.63 5.06
CA ASP A 241 6.49 29.06 4.88
C ASP A 241 5.99 29.94 6.05
N TRP A 242 6.92 30.55 6.79
CA TRP A 242 6.65 31.41 7.94
C TRP A 242 5.85 32.67 7.54
N VAL A 243 5.04 33.15 8.48
CA VAL A 243 4.32 34.43 8.38
C VAL A 243 4.62 35.24 9.63
N SER A 244 5.14 36.46 9.48
CA SER A 244 5.40 37.36 10.61
C SER A 244 4.10 37.96 11.15
N ALA A 245 4.14 38.42 12.40
CA ALA A 245 3.00 39.12 12.99
C ALA A 245 2.65 40.43 12.22
N GLN A 246 3.65 41.07 11.60
CA GLN A 246 3.42 42.27 10.77
C GLN A 246 2.70 41.92 9.45
N GLU A 247 3.11 40.85 8.77
CA GLU A 247 2.46 40.36 7.55
C GLU A 247 1.02 39.91 7.82
N ASP A 248 0.77 39.22 8.94
CA ASP A 248 -0.54 38.77 9.36
C ASP A 248 -1.50 39.92 9.68
N ALA A 249 -0.97 41.02 10.23
CA ALA A 249 -1.74 42.18 10.64
C ALA A 249 -1.93 43.24 9.54
N ASP A 250 -1.23 43.17 8.41
CA ASP A 250 -1.32 44.17 7.31
C ASP A 250 -2.54 43.89 6.44
N PRO A 251 -3.62 44.72 6.53
CA PRO A 251 -4.86 44.49 5.79
C PRO A 251 -4.71 44.71 4.26
N ASN A 252 -3.60 45.28 3.82
CA ASN A 252 -3.28 45.46 2.40
C ASN A 252 -2.26 44.43 1.90
N GLY A 253 -1.68 43.63 2.79
CA GLY A 253 -0.69 42.64 2.47
C GLY A 253 -1.30 41.31 1.99
N PRO A 254 -0.55 40.52 1.21
CA PRO A 254 -1.02 39.21 0.68
C PRO A 254 -1.23 38.16 1.75
N PHE A 255 -0.70 38.36 2.96
CA PHE A 255 -0.74 37.37 4.05
C PHE A 255 -1.64 37.78 5.23
N TYR A 256 -2.49 38.79 5.02
CA TYR A 256 -3.43 39.25 6.03
C TYR A 256 -4.35 38.13 6.53
N GLY A 257 -4.39 37.93 7.85
CA GLY A 257 -5.24 36.91 8.48
C GLY A 257 -4.77 35.47 8.27
N CYS A 258 -3.55 35.24 7.78
CA CYS A 258 -2.98 33.88 7.61
C CYS A 258 -2.54 33.22 8.92
N GLY A 259 -2.44 33.99 10.01
CA GLY A 259 -1.89 33.56 11.29
C GLY A 259 -0.36 33.63 11.31
N ALA A 260 0.20 34.45 12.22
CA ALA A 260 1.64 34.51 12.42
C ALA A 260 2.18 33.15 12.89
N ARG A 261 3.21 32.64 12.22
CA ARG A 261 3.78 31.32 12.50
C ARG A 261 5.21 31.17 12.01
N ASN A 262 5.93 30.24 12.64
CA ASN A 262 7.23 29.78 12.16
C ASN A 262 7.06 28.90 10.90
N SER A 263 8.17 28.68 10.19
CA SER A 263 8.24 27.69 9.10
C SER A 263 7.89 26.29 9.58
N SER A 264 7.05 25.61 8.83
CA SER A 264 6.52 24.30 9.19
C SER A 264 7.42 23.14 8.78
N TRP A 265 8.24 23.32 7.71
CA TRP A 265 9.03 22.25 7.08
C TRP A 265 8.21 21.00 6.80
N HIS A 266 6.91 21.18 6.53
CA HIS A 266 5.91 20.14 6.50
C HIS A 266 6.21 19.07 5.44
N GLY A 267 6.60 19.48 4.24
CA GLY A 267 6.96 18.54 3.17
C GLY A 267 8.19 17.69 3.52
N THR A 268 9.17 18.24 4.26
CA THR A 268 10.33 17.48 4.76
C THR A 268 9.90 16.40 5.74
N HIS A 269 8.95 16.70 6.63
CA HIS A 269 8.41 15.73 7.59
C HIS A 269 7.65 14.60 6.90
N VAL A 270 6.78 14.95 5.97
CA VAL A 270 6.00 13.99 5.17
C VAL A 270 6.90 13.09 4.32
N ALA A 271 7.91 13.69 3.66
CA ALA A 271 8.88 12.96 2.85
C ALA A 271 9.69 11.95 3.68
N GLY A 272 10.11 12.31 4.89
CA GLY A 272 10.82 11.41 5.80
C GLY A 272 9.99 10.21 6.23
N THR A 273 8.71 10.39 6.53
CA THR A 273 7.82 9.28 6.84
C THR A 273 7.72 8.28 5.68
N ILE A 274 7.70 8.76 4.42
CA ILE A 274 7.64 7.89 3.24
C ILE A 274 8.98 7.20 2.99
N GLY A 275 10.09 7.95 3.00
CA GLY A 275 11.34 7.47 2.45
C GLY A 275 12.60 8.04 3.10
N ALA A 276 12.63 8.26 4.42
CA ALA A 276 13.90 8.46 5.12
C ALA A 276 14.85 7.29 4.83
N VAL A 277 16.15 7.58 4.78
CA VAL A 277 17.18 6.57 4.49
C VAL A 277 17.24 5.59 5.64
N THR A 278 16.73 4.41 5.41
CA THR A 278 16.51 3.41 6.46
C THR A 278 17.68 2.43 6.55
N ASN A 279 17.90 1.92 7.75
CA ASN A 279 18.97 0.96 8.07
C ASN A 279 20.38 1.55 7.85
N ASN A 280 20.53 2.84 8.15
CA ASN A 280 21.78 3.59 8.03
C ASN A 280 22.44 3.91 9.40
N GLY A 281 21.84 3.44 10.51
CA GLY A 281 22.32 3.68 11.87
C GLY A 281 22.11 5.12 12.35
N ASN A 282 21.30 5.92 11.67
CA ASN A 282 21.06 7.33 11.95
C ASN A 282 19.56 7.65 11.93
N GLY A 283 19.11 8.58 12.76
CA GLY A 283 17.78 9.18 12.73
C GLY A 283 16.62 8.21 12.72
N VAL A 284 15.77 8.29 11.69
CA VAL A 284 14.46 7.62 11.61
C VAL A 284 14.36 6.71 10.38
N ALA A 285 13.54 5.67 10.46
CA ALA A 285 13.22 4.83 9.33
C ALA A 285 12.13 5.46 8.45
N GLY A 286 12.25 5.32 7.12
CA GLY A 286 11.18 5.55 6.17
C GLY A 286 10.39 4.26 5.90
N ILE A 287 9.17 4.39 5.42
CA ILE A 287 8.31 3.23 5.10
C ILE A 287 8.86 2.45 3.90
N SER A 288 9.25 3.15 2.86
CA SER A 288 9.89 2.58 1.67
C SER A 288 11.39 2.88 1.69
N TRP A 289 12.22 1.90 2.08
CA TRP A 289 13.64 2.11 2.37
C TRP A 289 14.48 2.52 1.15
N VAL A 290 14.12 1.96 -0.01
CA VAL A 290 14.85 2.18 -1.28
C VAL A 290 14.00 2.85 -2.36
N GLY A 291 12.71 3.05 -2.10
CA GLY A 291 11.82 3.81 -2.99
C GLY A 291 12.21 5.28 -3.06
N LYS A 292 11.81 5.94 -4.14
CA LYS A 292 12.19 7.34 -4.36
C LYS A 292 11.06 8.29 -3.99
N VAL A 293 11.46 9.44 -3.44
CA VAL A 293 10.57 10.56 -3.09
C VAL A 293 10.85 11.71 -4.03
N GLN A 294 9.81 12.18 -4.71
CA GLN A 294 9.85 13.35 -5.57
C GLN A 294 9.15 14.53 -4.89
N PRO A 295 9.89 15.54 -4.42
CA PRO A 295 9.27 16.73 -3.85
C PRO A 295 8.63 17.57 -4.96
N VAL A 296 7.38 17.95 -4.77
CA VAL A 296 6.63 18.85 -5.66
C VAL A 296 6.09 19.97 -4.81
N ARG A 297 6.73 21.12 -4.91
CA ARG A 297 6.41 22.27 -4.08
C ARG A 297 5.20 23.00 -4.64
N VAL A 298 4.15 23.08 -3.86
CA VAL A 298 2.87 23.74 -4.21
C VAL A 298 2.33 24.60 -3.07
N LEU A 299 2.94 24.54 -1.89
CA LEU A 299 2.57 25.29 -0.71
C LEU A 299 3.74 26.18 -0.28
N GLY A 300 3.44 27.41 0.03
CA GLY A 300 4.38 28.40 0.57
C GLY A 300 3.73 29.17 1.70
N LYS A 301 4.07 30.46 1.82
CA LYS A 301 3.47 31.36 2.81
C LYS A 301 1.95 31.38 2.62
N CYS A 302 1.22 31.13 3.70
CA CYS A 302 -0.26 31.08 3.68
C CYS A 302 -0.87 29.93 2.89
N GLY A 303 -0.10 28.93 2.44
CA GLY A 303 -0.60 27.76 1.72
C GLY A 303 -0.36 27.82 0.21
N GLY A 304 -1.32 27.34 -0.59
CA GLY A 304 -1.19 27.29 -2.04
C GLY A 304 -2.54 27.37 -2.75
N THR A 305 -2.51 27.66 -4.05
CA THR A 305 -3.72 27.78 -4.89
C THR A 305 -4.13 26.43 -5.46
N VAL A 306 -5.43 26.26 -5.75
CA VAL A 306 -5.95 25.05 -6.42
C VAL A 306 -5.28 24.83 -7.79
N SER A 307 -4.97 25.89 -8.52
CA SER A 307 -4.33 25.81 -9.84
C SER A 307 -2.91 25.30 -9.76
N ASP A 308 -2.08 25.82 -8.85
CA ASP A 308 -0.71 25.39 -8.66
C ASP A 308 -0.63 23.95 -8.15
N ILE A 309 -1.52 23.60 -7.20
CA ILE A 309 -1.61 22.23 -6.67
C ILE A 309 -2.02 21.25 -7.77
N ALA A 310 -3.03 21.57 -8.59
CA ALA A 310 -3.49 20.71 -9.67
C ALA A 310 -2.42 20.51 -10.75
N ASP A 311 -1.68 21.58 -11.10
CA ASP A 311 -0.54 21.48 -12.03
C ASP A 311 0.59 20.62 -11.45
N GLY A 312 0.95 20.83 -10.18
CA GLY A 312 1.95 20.01 -9.50
C GLY A 312 1.56 18.51 -9.45
N MET A 313 0.29 18.21 -9.15
CA MET A 313 -0.25 16.85 -9.18
C MET A 313 -0.12 16.21 -10.57
N ARG A 314 -0.52 16.93 -11.62
CA ARG A 314 -0.45 16.46 -13.01
C ARG A 314 0.99 16.18 -13.44
N TRP A 315 1.90 17.13 -13.17
CA TRP A 315 3.32 16.98 -13.48
C TRP A 315 3.94 15.80 -12.74
N ALA A 316 3.67 15.66 -11.45
CA ALA A 316 4.17 14.53 -10.66
C ALA A 316 3.79 13.18 -11.28
N ALA A 317 2.57 13.04 -11.80
CA ALA A 317 2.10 11.85 -12.51
C ALA A 317 2.64 11.72 -13.97
N GLY A 318 3.49 12.63 -14.43
CA GLY A 318 4.05 12.64 -15.78
C GLY A 318 3.09 13.12 -16.85
N LEU A 319 2.07 13.91 -16.48
CA LEU A 319 1.22 14.61 -17.43
C LEU A 319 1.86 15.96 -17.81
N PRO A 320 1.71 16.41 -19.06
CA PRO A 320 2.26 17.70 -19.48
C PRO A 320 1.57 18.85 -18.75
N VAL A 321 2.36 19.85 -18.35
CA VAL A 321 1.92 21.11 -17.75
C VAL A 321 2.58 22.25 -18.52
N PRO A 322 1.81 23.22 -19.04
CA PRO A 322 2.36 24.37 -19.76
C PRO A 322 3.39 25.14 -18.92
N GLY A 323 4.52 25.47 -19.49
CA GLY A 323 5.60 26.20 -18.84
C GLY A 323 6.48 25.40 -17.91
N ALA A 324 6.19 24.11 -17.67
CA ALA A 324 7.05 23.19 -16.91
C ALA A 324 7.72 22.16 -17.83
N PRO A 325 8.96 21.73 -17.55
CA PRO A 325 9.61 20.66 -18.29
C PRO A 325 8.88 19.33 -18.06
N ALA A 326 9.07 18.36 -18.97
CA ALA A 326 8.57 17.01 -18.75
C ALA A 326 9.19 16.40 -17.48
N ASN A 327 8.37 15.71 -16.66
CA ASN A 327 8.87 15.02 -15.48
C ASN A 327 9.71 13.79 -15.87
N PRO A 328 11.00 13.74 -15.54
CA PRO A 328 11.87 12.61 -15.92
C PRO A 328 11.60 11.34 -15.08
N THR A 329 10.95 11.49 -13.90
CA THR A 329 10.71 10.41 -12.94
C THR A 329 9.24 10.41 -12.46
N PRO A 330 8.27 10.08 -13.34
CA PRO A 330 6.85 10.14 -12.98
C PRO A 330 6.51 9.27 -11.77
N ALA A 331 5.79 9.86 -10.81
CA ALA A 331 5.36 9.19 -9.60
C ALA A 331 4.21 8.20 -9.88
N LYS A 332 4.23 7.06 -9.18
CA LYS A 332 3.14 6.07 -9.16
C LYS A 332 2.19 6.26 -7.98
N VAL A 333 2.60 7.04 -7.00
CA VAL A 333 1.81 7.41 -5.83
C VAL A 333 1.99 8.90 -5.60
N LEU A 334 0.92 9.64 -5.44
CA LEU A 334 0.92 11.04 -5.04
C LEU A 334 0.42 11.13 -3.60
N ASN A 335 1.21 11.74 -2.74
CA ASN A 335 0.85 12.05 -1.37
C ASN A 335 0.45 13.52 -1.26
N LEU A 336 -0.80 13.78 -0.91
CA LEU A 336 -1.34 15.12 -0.68
C LEU A 336 -1.68 15.26 0.81
N SER A 337 -0.68 15.67 1.60
CA SER A 337 -0.87 15.97 3.01
C SER A 337 -1.43 17.41 3.21
N LEU A 338 -2.37 17.79 2.38
CA LEU A 338 -2.96 19.11 2.28
C LEU A 338 -4.48 19.04 2.06
N GLY A 339 -5.16 20.15 2.22
CA GLY A 339 -6.57 20.29 1.92
C GLY A 339 -7.12 21.67 2.29
N GLY A 340 -8.30 21.97 1.78
CA GLY A 340 -9.02 23.20 2.08
C GLY A 340 -10.51 22.97 2.30
N ASN A 341 -11.17 23.90 2.98
CA ASN A 341 -12.61 23.82 3.23
C ASN A 341 -13.39 24.03 1.93
N SER A 342 -14.15 23.03 1.53
CA SER A 342 -15.11 23.11 0.43
C SER A 342 -16.11 21.97 0.55
N ARG A 343 -17.40 22.29 0.39
CA ARG A 343 -18.48 21.28 0.40
C ARG A 343 -18.57 20.47 -0.87
N THR A 344 -17.83 20.85 -1.89
CA THR A 344 -17.78 20.14 -3.18
C THR A 344 -16.33 20.02 -3.63
N CYS A 345 -16.01 18.90 -4.27
CA CYS A 345 -14.77 18.79 -5.01
C CYS A 345 -14.78 19.77 -6.18
N SER A 346 -13.76 20.61 -6.32
CA SER A 346 -13.67 21.50 -7.47
C SER A 346 -13.47 20.68 -8.76
N THR A 347 -14.04 21.15 -9.86
CA THR A 347 -13.86 20.52 -11.18
C THR A 347 -12.38 20.43 -11.57
N THR A 348 -11.57 21.41 -11.18
CA THR A 348 -10.11 21.41 -11.42
C THR A 348 -9.43 20.23 -10.74
N TYR A 349 -9.70 19.98 -9.46
CA TYR A 349 -9.16 18.82 -8.76
C TYR A 349 -9.69 17.52 -9.34
N GLN A 350 -11.00 17.41 -9.61
CA GLN A 350 -11.56 16.16 -10.15
C GLN A 350 -10.94 15.81 -11.50
N ASN A 351 -10.83 16.78 -12.42
CA ASN A 351 -10.20 16.56 -13.73
C ASN A 351 -8.72 16.17 -13.61
N ALA A 352 -7.99 16.75 -12.65
CA ALA A 352 -6.60 16.34 -12.40
C ALA A 352 -6.52 14.92 -11.88
N ILE A 353 -7.35 14.56 -10.89
CA ILE A 353 -7.40 13.21 -10.29
C ILE A 353 -7.79 12.16 -11.33
N ASP A 354 -8.80 12.43 -12.17
CA ASP A 354 -9.23 11.51 -13.22
C ASP A 354 -8.12 11.25 -14.23
N ALA A 355 -7.42 12.29 -14.67
CA ALA A 355 -6.29 12.15 -15.58
C ALA A 355 -5.11 11.37 -14.96
N ILE A 356 -4.83 11.59 -13.67
CA ILE A 356 -3.75 10.93 -12.92
C ILE A 356 -4.08 9.44 -12.72
N THR A 357 -5.29 9.13 -12.30
CA THR A 357 -5.73 7.74 -12.08
C THR A 357 -5.84 6.96 -13.37
N ALA A 358 -6.23 7.60 -14.47
CA ALA A 358 -6.21 7.01 -15.82
C ALA A 358 -4.78 6.63 -16.27
N ARG A 359 -3.73 7.27 -15.78
CA ARG A 359 -2.33 6.89 -15.99
C ARG A 359 -1.84 5.78 -15.05
N GLY A 360 -2.71 5.28 -14.18
CA GLY A 360 -2.39 4.24 -13.21
C GLY A 360 -1.67 4.75 -11.95
N ALA A 361 -1.63 6.06 -11.69
CA ALA A 361 -1.08 6.61 -10.47
C ALA A 361 -2.14 6.73 -9.37
N ASN A 362 -1.74 6.50 -8.12
CA ASN A 362 -2.60 6.54 -6.94
C ASN A 362 -2.56 7.93 -6.30
N VAL A 363 -3.70 8.44 -5.84
CA VAL A 363 -3.79 9.73 -5.16
C VAL A 363 -4.24 9.51 -3.71
N VAL A 364 -3.33 9.74 -2.75
CA VAL A 364 -3.55 9.56 -1.31
C VAL A 364 -3.67 10.93 -0.67
N VAL A 365 -4.75 11.20 0.06
CA VAL A 365 -5.11 12.55 0.51
C VAL A 365 -5.46 12.56 1.99
N ALA A 366 -5.01 13.57 2.71
CA ALA A 366 -5.39 13.82 4.10
C ALA A 366 -6.87 14.18 4.22
N ALA A 367 -7.59 13.55 5.15
CA ALA A 367 -9.03 13.81 5.34
C ALA A 367 -9.32 15.24 5.86
N GLY A 368 -8.31 15.91 6.44
CA GLY A 368 -8.41 17.23 7.05
C GLY A 368 -8.44 17.19 8.58
N ASN A 369 -8.20 18.35 9.22
CA ASN A 369 -7.89 18.47 10.64
C ASN A 369 -8.88 19.36 11.42
N SER A 370 -10.14 19.50 10.97
CA SER A 370 -11.15 20.32 11.62
C SER A 370 -12.11 19.55 12.54
N GLY A 371 -11.91 18.22 12.71
CA GLY A 371 -12.78 17.35 13.50
C GLY A 371 -14.20 17.24 12.95
N GLY A 372 -14.39 17.59 11.68
CA GLY A 372 -15.67 17.68 11.00
C GLY A 372 -15.87 16.64 9.91
N PRO A 373 -16.98 16.72 9.15
CA PRO A 373 -17.23 15.82 8.03
C PRO A 373 -16.20 16.02 6.91
N VAL A 374 -15.59 14.92 6.44
CA VAL A 374 -14.66 14.92 5.29
C VAL A 374 -15.31 15.44 4.02
N ALA A 375 -16.63 15.38 3.91
CA ALA A 375 -17.38 15.95 2.79
C ALA A 375 -17.17 17.46 2.63
N ASN A 376 -16.70 18.15 3.66
CA ASN A 376 -16.40 19.59 3.64
C ASN A 376 -14.91 19.88 3.38
N SER A 377 -14.11 18.89 2.94
CA SER A 377 -12.67 19.01 2.78
C SER A 377 -12.23 18.54 1.39
N GLN A 378 -11.83 19.47 0.50
CA GLN A 378 -11.23 19.11 -0.77
C GLN A 378 -9.70 19.04 -0.65
N PRO A 379 -8.99 18.16 -1.43
CA PRO A 379 -9.53 17.20 -2.40
C PRO A 379 -9.95 15.85 -1.79
N ALA A 380 -10.04 15.71 -0.45
CA ALA A 380 -10.44 14.46 0.20
C ALA A 380 -11.88 14.01 -0.15
N ASN A 381 -12.75 14.96 -0.49
CA ASN A 381 -14.13 14.71 -0.93
C ASN A 381 -14.26 14.40 -2.43
N CYS A 382 -13.16 14.40 -3.20
CA CYS A 382 -13.15 14.07 -4.61
C CYS A 382 -13.26 12.54 -4.85
N GLN A 383 -13.72 12.16 -6.04
CA GLN A 383 -13.72 10.75 -6.46
C GLN A 383 -12.32 10.31 -6.85
N GLY A 384 -12.03 8.99 -6.74
CA GLY A 384 -10.76 8.42 -7.18
C GLY A 384 -9.59 8.60 -6.21
N VAL A 385 -9.79 9.26 -5.05
CA VAL A 385 -8.75 9.44 -4.03
C VAL A 385 -8.85 8.41 -2.89
N ILE A 386 -7.72 8.18 -2.23
CA ILE A 386 -7.63 7.43 -0.99
C ILE A 386 -7.56 8.44 0.16
N ALA A 387 -8.72 8.85 0.68
CA ALA A 387 -8.80 9.77 1.82
C ALA A 387 -8.47 9.04 3.12
N VAL A 388 -7.56 9.62 3.94
CA VAL A 388 -6.96 9.00 5.12
C VAL A 388 -7.32 9.75 6.39
N ALA A 389 -7.94 9.07 7.36
CA ALA A 389 -8.16 9.59 8.72
C ALA A 389 -6.97 9.29 9.63
N ALA A 390 -6.78 10.12 10.67
CA ALA A 390 -5.71 9.98 11.65
C ALA A 390 -6.17 9.25 12.91
N VAL A 391 -5.37 8.28 13.39
CA VAL A 391 -5.52 7.62 14.68
C VAL A 391 -4.28 7.82 15.56
N ASN A 392 -4.47 7.66 16.88
CA ASN A 392 -3.40 7.63 17.86
C ASN A 392 -2.85 6.20 18.08
N SER A 393 -1.88 6.04 18.98
CA SER A 393 -1.23 4.76 19.27
C SER A 393 -2.17 3.68 19.83
N SER A 394 -3.35 4.05 20.33
CA SER A 394 -4.39 3.13 20.78
C SER A 394 -5.41 2.78 19.68
N GLY A 395 -5.24 3.26 18.44
CA GLY A 395 -6.18 3.03 17.34
C GLY A 395 -7.49 3.83 17.44
N VAL A 396 -7.50 4.88 18.24
CA VAL A 396 -8.63 5.80 18.43
C VAL A 396 -8.45 6.97 17.46
N ARG A 397 -9.53 7.39 16.76
CA ARG A 397 -9.49 8.55 15.87
C ARG A 397 -9.11 9.80 16.66
N ALA A 398 -8.13 10.54 16.16
CA ALA A 398 -7.72 11.82 16.72
C ALA A 398 -8.89 12.82 16.68
N SER A 399 -9.04 13.64 17.72
CA SER A 399 -10.14 14.59 17.83
C SER A 399 -10.21 15.59 16.67
N PHE A 400 -9.04 15.98 16.15
CA PHE A 400 -8.93 16.87 15.01
C PHE A 400 -9.25 16.19 13.67
N SER A 401 -9.11 14.84 13.56
CA SER A 401 -9.28 14.15 12.28
C SER A 401 -10.69 14.27 11.76
N ASN A 402 -10.83 14.74 10.50
CA ASN A 402 -12.07 14.66 9.79
C ASN A 402 -12.51 13.20 9.61
N TYR A 403 -13.80 12.98 9.42
CA TYR A 403 -14.45 11.67 9.39
C TYR A 403 -15.62 11.63 8.39
N GLY A 404 -16.07 10.43 8.08
CA GLY A 404 -17.26 10.22 7.25
C GLY A 404 -17.05 9.24 6.10
N PRO A 405 -18.08 9.00 5.27
CA PRO A 405 -18.10 7.90 4.29
C PRO A 405 -17.09 8.05 3.15
N ALA A 406 -16.55 9.26 2.90
CA ALA A 406 -15.49 9.45 1.90
C ALA A 406 -14.11 8.97 2.38
N VAL A 407 -13.88 8.84 3.70
CA VAL A 407 -12.66 8.24 4.24
C VAL A 407 -12.56 6.79 3.79
N LYS A 408 -11.38 6.38 3.32
CA LYS A 408 -11.15 5.02 2.81
C LYS A 408 -10.45 4.11 3.82
N ILE A 409 -9.57 4.69 4.65
CA ILE A 409 -8.76 3.95 5.62
C ILE A 409 -8.28 4.92 6.72
N ALA A 410 -7.96 4.39 7.90
CA ALA A 410 -7.34 5.13 8.99
C ALA A 410 -5.88 4.69 9.19
N ALA A 411 -5.00 5.64 9.53
CA ALA A 411 -3.58 5.38 9.72
C ALA A 411 -3.00 6.23 10.88
N PRO A 412 -1.78 5.90 11.40
CA PRO A 412 -1.11 6.65 12.45
C PRO A 412 -0.94 8.13 12.10
N GLY A 413 -1.43 9.04 12.95
CA GLY A 413 -1.37 10.48 12.69
C GLY A 413 -1.18 11.36 13.93
N VAL A 414 -0.86 10.78 15.08
CA VAL A 414 -0.64 11.53 16.34
C VAL A 414 0.75 11.22 16.90
N GLY A 415 1.57 12.24 17.14
CA GLY A 415 2.93 12.06 17.63
C GLY A 415 3.84 11.30 16.66
N ILE A 416 3.75 11.58 15.38
CA ILE A 416 4.52 10.90 14.33
C ILE A 416 5.88 11.58 14.18
N LEU A 417 6.94 10.85 14.53
CA LEU A 417 8.33 11.29 14.43
C LEU A 417 8.84 11.14 12.99
N SER A 418 9.43 12.21 12.45
CA SER A 418 10.06 12.21 11.13
C SER A 418 11.15 13.28 11.01
N THR A 419 11.81 13.34 9.85
CA THR A 419 12.82 14.36 9.51
C THR A 419 12.21 15.76 9.50
N LEU A 420 12.97 16.74 9.97
CA LEU A 420 12.56 18.13 10.02
C LEU A 420 13.78 19.06 9.80
N ASN A 421 13.55 20.37 9.81
CA ASN A 421 14.58 21.40 9.85
C ASN A 421 14.42 22.25 11.13
N ALA A 422 15.52 22.66 11.74
CA ALA A 422 15.51 23.41 13.01
C ALA A 422 15.28 24.91 12.84
N GLY A 423 15.27 25.43 11.60
CA GLY A 423 15.04 26.84 11.34
C GLY A 423 13.63 27.28 11.73
N THR A 424 13.50 28.47 12.32
CA THR A 424 12.17 29.01 12.67
C THR A 424 11.55 29.82 11.53
N THR A 425 12.37 30.43 10.71
CA THR A 425 11.98 31.16 9.50
C THR A 425 12.74 30.64 8.30
N SER A 426 14.00 30.96 8.17
CA SER A 426 14.91 30.44 7.15
C SER A 426 15.46 29.06 7.54
N PRO A 427 15.97 28.27 6.58
CA PRO A 427 16.54 26.97 6.84
C PRO A 427 17.68 26.98 7.87
N GLY A 428 17.64 26.06 8.82
CA GLY A 428 18.66 25.78 9.84
C GLY A 428 19.27 24.38 9.68
N ALA A 429 19.73 23.79 10.76
CA ALA A 429 20.29 22.45 10.78
C ALA A 429 19.20 21.37 10.59
N ASP A 430 19.63 20.19 10.16
CA ASP A 430 18.78 18.98 10.17
C ASP A 430 18.28 18.68 11.58
N SER A 431 17.03 18.25 11.66
CA SER A 431 16.39 17.89 12.93
C SER A 431 15.30 16.85 12.73
N TYR A 432 14.70 16.45 13.84
CA TYR A 432 13.58 15.50 13.86
C TYR A 432 12.53 16.00 14.85
N ALA A 433 11.27 15.91 14.51
CA ALA A 433 10.18 16.27 15.42
C ALA A 433 8.95 15.37 15.22
N SER A 434 8.12 15.34 16.26
CA SER A 434 6.83 14.66 16.24
C SER A 434 5.71 15.62 15.87
N TYR A 435 4.93 15.31 14.83
CA TYR A 435 3.79 16.10 14.38
C TYR A 435 2.48 15.34 14.54
N ASN A 436 1.37 16.10 14.55
CA ASN A 436 0.00 15.60 14.59
C ASN A 436 -0.76 16.07 13.35
N GLY A 437 -1.52 15.19 12.72
CA GLY A 437 -2.35 15.56 11.59
C GLY A 437 -2.77 14.36 10.75
N THR A 438 -3.83 14.52 10.00
CA THR A 438 -4.13 13.60 8.89
C THR A 438 -3.01 13.68 7.83
N SER A 439 -2.26 14.78 7.81
CA SER A 439 -1.03 14.95 7.04
C SER A 439 0.05 13.92 7.37
N MET A 440 0.12 13.44 8.61
CA MET A 440 1.07 12.41 9.06
C MET A 440 0.52 11.00 8.85
N ALA A 441 -0.80 10.86 8.82
CA ALA A 441 -1.46 9.59 8.49
C ALA A 441 -1.36 9.24 6.99
N THR A 442 -1.47 10.23 6.13
CA THR A 442 -1.43 10.09 4.67
C THR A 442 -0.15 9.43 4.16
N PRO A 443 1.08 9.84 4.58
CA PRO A 443 2.32 9.20 4.15
C PRO A 443 2.46 7.75 4.60
N HIS A 444 1.81 7.32 5.69
CA HIS A 444 1.77 5.90 6.06
C HIS A 444 1.06 5.07 4.99
N VAL A 445 -0.05 5.59 4.45
CA VAL A 445 -0.78 4.93 3.38
C VAL A 445 -0.01 5.04 2.05
N ALA A 446 0.52 6.21 1.70
CA ALA A 446 1.29 6.40 0.47
C ALA A 446 2.54 5.51 0.41
N GLY A 447 3.30 5.42 1.50
CA GLY A 447 4.45 4.52 1.64
C GLY A 447 4.04 3.04 1.54
N THR A 448 2.91 2.65 2.15
CA THR A 448 2.38 1.29 2.03
C THR A 448 1.98 0.98 0.58
N VAL A 449 1.34 1.92 -0.14
CA VAL A 449 1.02 1.75 -1.56
C VAL A 449 2.30 1.59 -2.38
N ALA A 450 3.36 2.34 -2.06
CA ALA A 450 4.66 2.18 -2.71
C ALA A 450 5.25 0.78 -2.50
N LEU A 451 5.13 0.20 -1.29
CA LEU A 451 5.54 -1.19 -1.01
C LEU A 451 4.67 -2.20 -1.78
N MET A 452 3.35 -1.98 -1.88
CA MET A 452 2.46 -2.83 -2.69
C MET A 452 2.86 -2.83 -4.17
N LEU A 453 3.17 -1.65 -4.73
CA LEU A 453 3.62 -1.51 -6.12
C LEU A 453 5.04 -2.04 -6.34
N ALA A 454 5.88 -2.08 -5.30
CA ALA A 454 7.21 -2.70 -5.39
C ALA A 454 7.12 -4.22 -5.63
N VAL A 455 6.11 -4.90 -5.06
CA VAL A 455 5.89 -6.34 -5.28
C VAL A 455 5.01 -6.63 -6.50
N ASN A 456 4.14 -5.69 -6.89
CA ASN A 456 3.28 -5.83 -8.07
C ASN A 456 3.03 -4.47 -8.74
N PRO A 457 3.90 -4.04 -9.65
CA PRO A 457 3.79 -2.73 -10.31
C PRO A 457 2.63 -2.63 -11.32
N ALA A 458 1.96 -3.74 -11.62
CA ALA A 458 0.82 -3.79 -12.54
C ALA A 458 -0.53 -3.47 -11.88
N LEU A 459 -0.57 -3.29 -10.55
CA LEU A 459 -1.82 -2.97 -9.86
C LEU A 459 -2.38 -1.62 -10.33
N THR A 460 -3.65 -1.64 -10.71
CA THR A 460 -4.41 -0.42 -10.98
C THR A 460 -4.79 0.29 -9.67
N PRO A 461 -5.08 1.62 -9.69
CA PRO A 461 -5.54 2.35 -8.51
C PRO A 461 -6.76 1.72 -7.82
N ALA A 462 -7.71 1.19 -8.60
CA ALA A 462 -8.87 0.50 -8.06
C ALA A 462 -8.49 -0.79 -7.32
N GLN A 463 -7.56 -1.58 -7.86
CA GLN A 463 -7.05 -2.78 -7.21
C GLN A 463 -6.24 -2.47 -5.96
N VAL A 464 -5.43 -1.40 -5.98
CA VAL A 464 -4.71 -0.92 -4.79
C VAL A 464 -5.68 -0.58 -3.68
N LEU A 465 -6.70 0.25 -3.96
CA LEU A 465 -7.72 0.63 -2.98
C LEU A 465 -8.46 -0.60 -2.43
N GLN A 466 -8.91 -1.51 -3.31
CA GLN A 466 -9.60 -2.74 -2.90
C GLN A 466 -8.75 -3.59 -1.95
N ARG A 467 -7.46 -3.76 -2.26
CA ARG A 467 -6.54 -4.56 -1.43
C ARG A 467 -6.18 -3.89 -0.12
N LEU A 468 -5.98 -2.58 -0.11
CA LEU A 468 -5.82 -1.80 1.13
C LEU A 468 -7.02 -2.00 2.06
N GLN A 469 -8.24 -1.86 1.54
CA GLN A 469 -9.46 -1.99 2.32
C GLN A 469 -9.72 -3.42 2.82
N SER A 470 -9.52 -4.41 1.95
CA SER A 470 -9.74 -5.83 2.31
C SER A 470 -8.70 -6.39 3.27
N SER A 471 -7.53 -5.76 3.38
CA SER A 471 -6.43 -6.14 4.27
C SER A 471 -6.39 -5.33 5.57
N ALA A 472 -7.22 -4.29 5.69
CA ALA A 472 -7.26 -3.42 6.87
C ALA A 472 -7.66 -4.21 8.12
N ARG A 473 -7.03 -3.87 9.26
CA ARG A 473 -7.41 -4.45 10.54
C ARG A 473 -8.71 -3.81 11.06
N PRO A 474 -9.58 -4.59 11.70
CA PRO A 474 -10.79 -4.04 12.31
C PRO A 474 -10.43 -3.03 13.40
N PHE A 475 -11.31 -2.05 13.61
CA PHE A 475 -11.19 -1.15 14.74
C PHE A 475 -11.40 -1.90 16.06
N SER A 476 -10.61 -1.54 17.09
CA SER A 476 -10.76 -2.14 18.41
C SER A 476 -12.12 -1.81 19.02
N SER A 477 -12.65 -2.70 19.87
CA SER A 477 -13.84 -2.43 20.65
C SER A 477 -13.63 -1.20 21.53
N GLY A 478 -14.58 -0.26 21.53
CA GLY A 478 -14.45 1.02 22.23
C GLY A 478 -13.74 2.12 21.46
N SER A 479 -13.24 1.86 20.23
CA SER A 479 -12.79 2.93 19.33
C SER A 479 -13.96 3.80 18.89
N ASN A 480 -13.72 5.11 18.72
CA ASN A 480 -14.65 6.05 18.10
C ASN A 480 -14.64 5.99 16.56
N CYS A 481 -13.90 5.04 15.99
CA CYS A 481 -13.87 4.72 14.56
C CYS A 481 -14.90 3.62 14.22
N SER A 482 -15.51 3.77 13.06
CA SER A 482 -16.35 2.76 12.41
C SER A 482 -16.11 2.79 10.90
N THR A 483 -16.64 1.82 10.17
CA THR A 483 -16.55 1.78 8.71
C THR A 483 -17.28 2.95 8.04
N SER A 484 -18.22 3.60 8.72
CA SER A 484 -18.91 4.81 8.22
C SER A 484 -18.16 6.11 8.53
N THR A 485 -17.17 6.09 9.43
CA THR A 485 -16.45 7.29 9.89
C THR A 485 -14.98 7.32 9.51
N CYS A 486 -14.29 6.17 9.60
CA CYS A 486 -12.84 6.08 9.44
C CYS A 486 -12.41 5.14 8.29
N GLY A 487 -13.33 4.76 7.41
CA GLY A 487 -13.07 3.84 6.30
C GLY A 487 -13.03 2.36 6.71
N ALA A 488 -12.45 1.50 5.90
CA ALA A 488 -12.53 0.05 6.05
C ALA A 488 -11.90 -0.52 7.34
N GLY A 489 -10.97 0.20 7.95
CA GLY A 489 -10.26 -0.22 9.16
C GLY A 489 -8.94 0.53 9.35
N LEU A 490 -8.10 0.02 10.25
CA LEU A 490 -6.74 0.49 10.47
C LEU A 490 -5.81 -0.07 9.39
N LEU A 491 -4.92 0.76 8.87
CA LEU A 491 -3.90 0.35 7.92
C LEU A 491 -3.08 -0.83 8.47
N ASP A 492 -2.96 -1.89 7.66
CA ASP A 492 -2.06 -3.01 7.90
C ASP A 492 -1.17 -3.21 6.67
N ALA A 493 0.03 -2.66 6.71
CA ALA A 493 0.97 -2.72 5.60
C ALA A 493 1.41 -4.15 5.28
N GLY A 494 1.59 -4.99 6.32
CA GLY A 494 1.98 -6.38 6.15
C GLY A 494 0.94 -7.18 5.34
N ASN A 495 -0.33 -7.03 5.71
CA ASN A 495 -1.43 -7.70 5.00
C ASN A 495 -1.69 -7.07 3.62
N ALA A 496 -1.54 -5.74 3.47
CA ALA A 496 -1.70 -5.06 2.19
C ALA A 496 -0.65 -5.50 1.16
N VAL A 497 0.62 -5.57 1.55
CA VAL A 497 1.71 -6.10 0.71
C VAL A 497 1.49 -7.57 0.37
N ALA A 498 1.04 -8.38 1.34
CA ALA A 498 0.69 -9.79 1.08
C ALA A 498 -0.48 -9.93 0.08
N ALA A 499 -1.49 -9.06 0.17
CA ALA A 499 -2.59 -9.03 -0.78
C ALA A 499 -2.16 -8.57 -2.18
N ALA A 500 -1.12 -7.74 -2.28
CA ALA A 500 -0.59 -7.24 -3.55
C ALA A 500 0.08 -8.33 -4.40
N THR A 501 0.54 -9.43 -3.81
CA THR A 501 1.17 -10.56 -4.52
C THR A 501 0.18 -11.52 -5.17
N LYS A 502 -1.10 -11.40 -4.85
CA LYS A 502 -2.22 -12.23 -5.39
C LYS A 502 -2.85 -11.53 -6.59
#